data_1f0297398b5d4176a66e3392574a124b
#
_entry.id   1f0297398b5d4176a66e3392574a124b
#
_cell.length_a   1.000
_cell.length_b   1.000
_cell.length_c   1.000
_cell.angle_alpha   90.00
_cell.angle_beta   90.00
_cell.angle_gamma   90.00
#
_symmetry.space_group_name_H-M   'P 1'
#
loop_
_entity.id
_entity.type
_entity.pdbx_description
1 polymer ?
#
loop_
_entity_poly.entity_id
_entity_poly.type
_entity_poly.pdbx_seq_one_letter_code
_entity_poly.pdbx_strand_id
1 'polypeptide(L)'
;KVSVAGRIMSRRVMGKASFIELQDSKGRIQIYITRDDICPDENKDLYNVVFKRLLDLGDFIGIEGFVFRTQMGEISIHAQKLTVLSKSIRPLPIVKYKDGVAYDKFEDPELRYRQRYVDLVVNDGVKDIFLKRNKVYNSMREYFNSKGYIEVETPILQSIAGGAAARPFITHHNALDIPLYMRIASELYLKRLIVGGFEGVYEIGKNFRNEGMDRTHNPEFTCMEIYVAYKDYNWMMKFTENMIEKICMDVNGTTEVKVGDNIINFKAPFKRVTMLDSIKEFTGYDLTGMNEEQIREVCQKLNMEIDDTMGKGKLIDEIFGEFCEGNYIQPTFITDYPIEMSPLTKRHRNNPELTERFELMVNGKELCNAYSELNDPIDQ
;
A
#
# COMPACT_ATOMS: atom_id res chain seq x y z
N LYS A 1 -17.83 -6.89 -36.90
CA LYS A 1 -18.17 -8.08 -36.11
C LYS A 1 -17.23 -8.17 -34.92
N VAL A 2 -17.77 -8.41 -33.72
CA VAL A 2 -16.99 -8.49 -32.47
C VAL A 2 -17.44 -9.75 -31.69
N SER A 3 -16.52 -10.27 -30.87
CA SER A 3 -16.78 -11.31 -29.89
C SER A 3 -16.25 -10.82 -28.55
N VAL A 4 -17.11 -10.78 -27.53
CA VAL A 4 -16.78 -10.31 -26.19
C VAL A 4 -17.32 -11.28 -25.13
N ALA A 5 -16.68 -11.33 -23.99
CA ALA A 5 -17.16 -12.09 -22.85
C ALA A 5 -17.04 -11.24 -21.58
N GLY A 6 -17.95 -11.42 -20.65
CA GLY A 6 -17.92 -10.67 -19.40
C GLY A 6 -19.03 -11.05 -18.45
N ARG A 7 -19.11 -10.33 -17.35
CA ARG A 7 -20.07 -10.49 -16.27
C ARG A 7 -21.28 -9.59 -16.48
N ILE A 8 -22.48 -10.13 -16.31
CA ILE A 8 -23.72 -9.34 -16.35
C ILE A 8 -23.82 -8.49 -15.08
N MET A 9 -23.80 -7.16 -15.25
CA MET A 9 -23.86 -6.20 -14.13
C MET A 9 -25.26 -5.56 -14.00
N SER A 10 -25.95 -5.39 -15.12
CA SER A 10 -27.35 -4.94 -15.12
C SER A 10 -28.15 -5.64 -16.21
N ARG A 11 -29.47 -5.71 -16.03
CA ARG A 11 -30.37 -6.31 -17.02
C ARG A 11 -31.71 -5.61 -17.01
N ARG A 12 -32.16 -5.19 -18.20
CA ARG A 12 -33.49 -4.62 -18.45
C ARG A 12 -34.17 -5.36 -19.59
N VAL A 13 -35.23 -6.10 -19.23
CA VAL A 13 -36.02 -6.89 -20.18
C VAL A 13 -37.25 -6.08 -20.63
N MET A 14 -37.43 -5.91 -21.94
CA MET A 14 -38.54 -5.18 -22.57
C MET A 14 -39.17 -6.06 -23.64
N GLY A 15 -40.01 -7.03 -23.22
CA GLY A 15 -40.69 -7.93 -24.12
C GLY A 15 -39.77 -8.85 -24.93
N LYS A 16 -39.65 -8.60 -26.24
CA LYS A 16 -38.78 -9.35 -27.17
C LYS A 16 -37.36 -8.77 -27.30
N ALA A 17 -37.13 -7.59 -26.72
CA ALA A 17 -35.85 -6.93 -26.71
C ALA A 17 -35.37 -6.72 -25.27
N SER A 18 -34.06 -6.64 -25.06
CA SER A 18 -33.47 -6.43 -23.76
C SER A 18 -32.14 -5.68 -23.88
N PHE A 19 -31.77 -4.98 -22.83
CA PHE A 19 -30.43 -4.43 -22.63
C PHE A 19 -29.82 -5.06 -21.42
N ILE A 20 -28.52 -5.37 -21.52
CA ILE A 20 -27.67 -5.75 -20.40
C ILE A 20 -26.41 -4.91 -20.42
N GLU A 21 -25.78 -4.75 -19.28
CA GLU A 21 -24.44 -4.22 -19.16
C GLU A 21 -23.48 -5.37 -18.89
N LEU A 22 -22.49 -5.52 -19.75
CA LEU A 22 -21.46 -6.56 -19.66
C LEU A 22 -20.15 -5.93 -19.21
N GLN A 23 -19.56 -6.46 -18.13
CA GLN A 23 -18.30 -6.00 -17.58
C GLN A 23 -17.20 -7.02 -17.84
N ASP A 24 -16.08 -6.55 -18.40
CA ASP A 24 -14.85 -7.31 -18.54
C ASP A 24 -13.67 -6.71 -17.72
N SER A 25 -12.44 -7.07 -18.07
CA SER A 25 -11.25 -6.54 -17.41
C SER A 25 -10.94 -5.07 -17.77
N LYS A 26 -11.51 -4.55 -18.85
CA LYS A 26 -11.24 -3.20 -19.39
C LYS A 26 -12.32 -2.18 -19.06
N GLY A 27 -13.55 -2.63 -18.86
CA GLY A 27 -14.66 -1.75 -18.59
C GLY A 27 -16.04 -2.41 -18.79
N ARG A 28 -17.03 -1.57 -19.05
CA ARG A 28 -18.42 -1.99 -19.27
C ARG A 28 -18.90 -1.58 -20.65
N ILE A 29 -19.73 -2.42 -21.24
CA ILE A 29 -20.39 -2.13 -22.51
C ILE A 29 -21.83 -2.58 -22.48
N GLN A 30 -22.72 -1.78 -23.09
CA GLN A 30 -24.11 -2.15 -23.26
C GLN A 30 -24.27 -3.18 -24.39
N ILE A 31 -25.04 -4.21 -24.13
CA ILE A 31 -25.42 -5.23 -25.11
C ILE A 31 -26.92 -5.12 -25.36
N TYR A 32 -27.30 -4.97 -26.60
CA TYR A 32 -28.65 -5.04 -27.08
C TYR A 32 -28.94 -6.48 -27.56
N ILE A 33 -29.97 -7.10 -27.02
CA ILE A 33 -30.36 -8.49 -27.30
C ILE A 33 -31.77 -8.53 -27.74
N THR A 34 -32.06 -9.05 -28.94
CA THR A 34 -33.41 -9.39 -29.36
C THR A 34 -33.58 -10.89 -29.39
N ARG A 35 -34.80 -11.32 -29.11
CA ARG A 35 -35.17 -12.73 -29.11
C ARG A 35 -34.90 -13.38 -30.45
N ASP A 36 -35.29 -12.70 -31.52
CA ASP A 36 -35.29 -13.29 -32.85
C ASP A 36 -33.87 -13.30 -33.48
N ASP A 37 -32.98 -12.39 -33.06
CA ASP A 37 -31.56 -12.39 -33.50
C ASP A 37 -30.73 -13.49 -32.86
N ILE A 38 -30.92 -13.73 -31.54
CA ILE A 38 -30.15 -14.78 -30.84
C ILE A 38 -30.82 -16.19 -30.98
N CYS A 39 -32.06 -16.24 -31.43
CA CYS A 39 -32.81 -17.46 -31.67
C CYS A 39 -33.45 -17.37 -33.07
N PRO A 40 -32.69 -17.55 -34.17
CA PRO A 40 -33.24 -17.46 -35.53
C PRO A 40 -34.24 -18.56 -35.84
N ASP A 41 -34.10 -19.71 -35.22
CA ASP A 41 -34.96 -20.88 -35.44
C ASP A 41 -36.33 -20.77 -34.69
N GLU A 42 -37.20 -21.74 -34.84
CA GLU A 42 -38.49 -21.80 -34.15
C GLU A 42 -38.35 -21.90 -32.62
N ASN A 43 -37.26 -22.57 -32.14
CA ASN A 43 -37.00 -22.68 -30.72
C ASN A 43 -36.49 -21.35 -30.15
N LYS A 44 -37.26 -20.74 -29.26
CA LYS A 44 -36.94 -19.48 -28.58
C LYS A 44 -36.51 -19.68 -27.12
N ASP A 45 -36.15 -20.86 -26.70
CA ASP A 45 -35.82 -21.19 -25.31
C ASP A 45 -34.56 -20.48 -24.80
N LEU A 46 -33.56 -20.27 -25.66
CA LEU A 46 -32.36 -19.49 -25.27
C LEU A 46 -32.74 -18.10 -24.76
N TYR A 47 -33.68 -17.42 -25.38
CA TYR A 47 -34.15 -16.11 -24.92
C TYR A 47 -35.22 -16.21 -23.84
N ASN A 48 -36.28 -17.02 -24.05
CA ASN A 48 -37.45 -17.02 -23.18
C ASN A 48 -37.20 -17.73 -21.84
N VAL A 49 -36.39 -18.76 -21.83
CA VAL A 49 -36.03 -19.54 -20.63
C VAL A 49 -34.66 -19.19 -20.11
N VAL A 50 -33.60 -19.41 -20.88
CA VAL A 50 -32.23 -19.22 -20.40
C VAL A 50 -31.99 -17.77 -20.05
N PHE A 51 -32.11 -16.85 -21.03
CA PHE A 51 -31.79 -15.43 -20.81
C PHE A 51 -32.75 -14.76 -19.80
N LYS A 52 -34.08 -14.99 -19.91
CA LYS A 52 -35.06 -14.29 -19.07
C LYS A 52 -35.19 -14.85 -17.66
N ARG A 53 -35.05 -16.18 -17.47
CA ARG A 53 -35.40 -16.84 -16.22
C ARG A 53 -34.24 -17.48 -15.50
N LEU A 54 -33.23 -17.94 -16.22
CA LEU A 54 -32.10 -18.69 -15.63
C LEU A 54 -30.83 -17.90 -15.49
N LEU A 55 -30.63 -16.83 -16.29
CA LEU A 55 -29.48 -15.93 -16.11
C LEU A 55 -29.79 -14.91 -15.02
N ASP A 56 -28.76 -14.68 -14.19
CA ASP A 56 -28.80 -13.75 -13.09
C ASP A 56 -27.69 -12.67 -13.23
N LEU A 57 -27.81 -11.60 -12.43
CA LEU A 57 -26.70 -10.65 -12.29
C LEU A 57 -25.51 -11.36 -11.67
N GLY A 58 -24.35 -11.17 -12.26
CA GLY A 58 -23.11 -11.86 -11.87
C GLY A 58 -22.74 -13.04 -12.75
N ASP A 59 -23.63 -13.55 -13.58
CA ASP A 59 -23.32 -14.62 -14.55
C ASP A 59 -22.34 -14.14 -15.61
N PHE A 60 -21.52 -15.04 -16.11
CA PHE A 60 -20.65 -14.79 -17.26
C PHE A 60 -21.29 -15.30 -18.55
N ILE A 61 -21.29 -14.44 -19.54
CA ILE A 61 -21.75 -14.78 -20.90
C ILE A 61 -20.76 -14.34 -21.95
N GLY A 62 -20.78 -15.04 -23.08
CA GLY A 62 -20.14 -14.65 -24.33
C GLY A 62 -21.16 -14.10 -25.31
N ILE A 63 -20.81 -13.04 -26.02
CA ILE A 63 -21.64 -12.39 -27.05
C ILE A 63 -20.84 -12.27 -28.34
N GLU A 64 -21.43 -12.75 -29.43
CA GLU A 64 -20.95 -12.43 -30.78
C GLU A 64 -21.97 -11.50 -31.44
N GLY A 65 -21.50 -10.45 -32.12
CA GLY A 65 -22.38 -9.46 -32.73
C GLY A 65 -21.62 -8.35 -33.47
N PHE A 66 -22.21 -7.19 -33.53
CA PHE A 66 -21.61 -6.01 -34.15
C PHE A 66 -21.84 -4.75 -33.30
N VAL A 67 -20.87 -3.84 -33.33
CA VAL A 67 -20.98 -2.56 -32.65
C VAL A 67 -21.91 -1.64 -33.41
N PHE A 68 -22.80 -0.96 -32.70
CA PHE A 68 -23.67 0.09 -33.26
C PHE A 68 -23.88 1.20 -32.23
N ARG A 69 -24.52 2.26 -32.67
CA ARG A 69 -24.91 3.36 -31.78
C ARG A 69 -26.43 3.37 -31.66
N THR A 70 -26.92 3.36 -30.42
CA THR A 70 -28.36 3.44 -30.14
C THR A 70 -28.92 4.81 -30.53
N GLN A 71 -30.25 4.95 -30.60
CA GLN A 71 -30.92 6.23 -30.86
C GLN A 71 -30.55 7.31 -29.83
N MET A 72 -30.24 6.90 -28.59
CA MET A 72 -29.78 7.81 -27.52
C MET A 72 -28.27 8.10 -27.56
N GLY A 73 -27.56 7.60 -28.58
CA GLY A 73 -26.13 7.86 -28.77
C GLY A 73 -25.19 6.87 -28.05
N GLU A 74 -25.70 5.89 -27.32
CA GLU A 74 -24.89 4.92 -26.57
C GLU A 74 -24.22 3.90 -27.51
N ILE A 75 -22.92 3.68 -27.33
CA ILE A 75 -22.17 2.64 -28.06
C ILE A 75 -22.52 1.28 -27.46
N SER A 76 -23.06 0.41 -28.28
CA SER A 76 -23.60 -0.88 -27.84
C SER A 76 -23.19 -2.00 -28.81
N ILE A 77 -23.28 -3.24 -28.35
CA ILE A 77 -23.15 -4.42 -29.20
C ILE A 77 -24.54 -5.00 -29.44
N HIS A 78 -24.92 -5.14 -30.71
CA HIS A 78 -26.12 -5.88 -31.09
C HIS A 78 -25.76 -7.37 -31.15
N ALA A 79 -26.32 -8.15 -30.22
CA ALA A 79 -26.01 -9.55 -30.09
C ALA A 79 -26.67 -10.38 -31.20
N GLN A 80 -25.89 -11.22 -31.87
CA GLN A 80 -26.34 -12.23 -32.83
C GLN A 80 -26.26 -13.63 -32.24
N LYS A 81 -25.35 -13.84 -31.26
CA LYS A 81 -25.21 -15.10 -30.53
C LYS A 81 -24.93 -14.84 -29.08
N LEU A 82 -25.52 -15.64 -28.20
CA LEU A 82 -25.31 -15.65 -26.78
C LEU A 82 -24.90 -17.04 -26.31
N THR A 83 -23.83 -17.12 -25.51
CA THR A 83 -23.36 -18.36 -24.90
C THR A 83 -23.23 -18.17 -23.40
N VAL A 84 -23.81 -19.04 -22.59
CA VAL A 84 -23.61 -19.04 -21.14
C VAL A 84 -22.26 -19.67 -20.85
N LEU A 85 -21.38 -18.94 -20.15
CA LEU A 85 -20.02 -19.38 -19.84
C LEU A 85 -19.91 -19.89 -18.40
N SER A 86 -20.53 -19.19 -17.43
CA SER A 86 -20.52 -19.60 -16.03
C SER A 86 -21.67 -18.98 -15.27
N LYS A 87 -22.23 -19.72 -14.31
CA LYS A 87 -23.28 -19.27 -13.40
C LYS A 87 -22.70 -18.72 -12.10
N SER A 88 -23.23 -17.61 -11.65
CA SER A 88 -23.00 -17.07 -10.31
C SER A 88 -24.03 -17.65 -9.35
N ILE A 89 -23.59 -18.49 -8.41
CA ILE A 89 -24.51 -19.14 -7.46
C ILE A 89 -24.91 -18.16 -6.34
N ARG A 90 -24.02 -17.21 -5.99
CA ARG A 90 -24.29 -16.21 -4.96
C ARG A 90 -24.63 -14.87 -5.61
N PRO A 91 -25.67 -14.17 -5.14
CA PRO A 91 -26.02 -12.85 -5.66
C PRO A 91 -24.89 -11.85 -5.35
N LEU A 92 -24.64 -10.95 -6.30
CA LEU A 92 -23.73 -9.81 -6.08
C LEU A 92 -24.51 -8.69 -5.35
N PRO A 93 -23.85 -7.98 -4.41
CA PRO A 93 -24.39 -6.79 -3.77
C PRO A 93 -24.33 -5.59 -4.75
N ILE A 94 -25.21 -5.61 -5.76
CA ILE A 94 -25.30 -4.54 -6.75
C ILE A 94 -26.25 -3.47 -6.24
N VAL A 95 -25.79 -2.22 -6.26
CA VAL A 95 -26.56 -1.06 -5.82
C VAL A 95 -27.88 -0.97 -6.60
N LYS A 96 -28.98 -0.94 -5.87
CA LYS A 96 -30.34 -0.72 -6.40
C LYS A 96 -30.80 0.67 -5.97
N TYR A 97 -31.46 1.36 -6.86
CA TYR A 97 -32.07 2.66 -6.57
C TYR A 97 -33.58 2.52 -6.49
N LYS A 98 -34.17 3.00 -5.41
CA LYS A 98 -35.60 3.13 -5.25
C LYS A 98 -35.90 4.50 -4.67
N ASP A 99 -36.75 5.27 -5.35
CA ASP A 99 -37.15 6.63 -4.95
C ASP A 99 -35.96 7.56 -4.70
N GLY A 100 -34.87 7.42 -5.50
CA GLY A 100 -33.64 8.20 -5.36
C GLY A 100 -32.69 7.73 -4.25
N VAL A 101 -33.07 6.73 -3.47
CA VAL A 101 -32.24 6.15 -2.40
C VAL A 101 -31.51 4.90 -2.92
N ALA A 102 -30.21 4.84 -2.65
CA ALA A 102 -29.38 3.69 -2.99
C ALA A 102 -29.46 2.61 -1.90
N TYR A 103 -29.73 1.38 -2.31
CA TYR A 103 -29.79 0.19 -1.45
C TYR A 103 -28.73 -0.81 -1.86
N ASP A 104 -28.37 -1.71 -0.95
CA ASP A 104 -27.42 -2.80 -1.18
C ASP A 104 -25.99 -2.31 -1.55
N LYS A 105 -25.59 -1.13 -1.06
CA LYS A 105 -24.22 -0.65 -1.23
C LYS A 105 -23.22 -1.52 -0.47
N PHE A 106 -22.16 -1.92 -1.13
CA PHE A 106 -21.06 -2.67 -0.54
C PHE A 106 -19.99 -1.70 0.00
N GLU A 107 -20.30 -1.01 1.12
CA GLU A 107 -19.49 0.09 1.67
C GLU A 107 -18.83 -0.24 3.02
N ASP A 108 -19.30 -1.27 3.73
CA ASP A 108 -18.73 -1.66 5.01
C ASP A 108 -17.24 -2.01 4.86
N PRO A 109 -16.32 -1.32 5.58
CA PRO A 109 -14.88 -1.50 5.41
C PRO A 109 -14.42 -2.93 5.69
N GLU A 110 -14.97 -3.58 6.73
CA GLU A 110 -14.57 -4.93 7.11
C GLU A 110 -15.01 -5.95 6.04
N LEU A 111 -16.24 -5.85 5.56
CA LEU A 111 -16.72 -6.71 4.48
C LEU A 111 -15.92 -6.51 3.19
N ARG A 112 -15.57 -5.27 2.84
CA ARG A 112 -14.73 -4.96 1.67
C ARG A 112 -13.34 -5.58 1.80
N TYR A 113 -12.74 -5.60 2.97
CA TYR A 113 -11.46 -6.28 3.21
C TYR A 113 -11.59 -7.80 3.16
N ARG A 114 -12.61 -8.37 3.80
CA ARG A 114 -12.83 -9.82 3.84
C ARG A 114 -13.26 -10.41 2.49
N GLN A 115 -14.02 -9.65 1.72
CA GLN A 115 -14.52 -10.06 0.40
C GLN A 115 -13.98 -9.14 -0.70
N ARG A 116 -12.66 -8.98 -0.75
CA ARG A 116 -11.97 -8.13 -1.72
C ARG A 116 -12.33 -8.45 -3.17
N TYR A 117 -12.57 -9.71 -3.48
CA TYR A 117 -13.00 -10.15 -4.79
C TYR A 117 -14.39 -9.61 -5.18
N VAL A 118 -15.30 -9.43 -4.22
CA VAL A 118 -16.59 -8.77 -4.43
C VAL A 118 -16.40 -7.26 -4.61
N ASP A 119 -15.63 -6.64 -3.72
CA ASP A 119 -15.27 -5.22 -3.76
C ASP A 119 -14.70 -4.81 -5.14
N LEU A 120 -13.80 -5.62 -5.70
CA LEU A 120 -13.22 -5.43 -7.04
C LEU A 120 -14.25 -5.52 -8.18
N VAL A 121 -15.35 -6.25 -7.98
CA VAL A 121 -16.41 -6.40 -8.99
C VAL A 121 -17.42 -5.25 -8.94
N VAL A 122 -17.83 -4.84 -7.73
CA VAL A 122 -18.99 -3.95 -7.55
C VAL A 122 -18.63 -2.50 -7.30
N ASN A 123 -17.42 -2.20 -6.82
CA ASN A 123 -16.98 -0.84 -6.53
C ASN A 123 -15.98 -0.34 -7.57
N ASP A 124 -16.35 0.73 -8.26
CA ASP A 124 -15.47 1.37 -9.23
C ASP A 124 -14.22 1.97 -8.57
N GLY A 125 -13.10 1.99 -9.28
CA GLY A 125 -11.83 2.56 -8.82
C GLY A 125 -11.01 1.67 -7.88
N VAL A 126 -11.58 0.63 -7.27
CA VAL A 126 -10.83 -0.29 -6.38
C VAL A 126 -9.71 -0.99 -7.12
N LYS A 127 -9.95 -1.47 -8.32
CA LYS A 127 -8.94 -2.12 -9.17
C LYS A 127 -7.75 -1.19 -9.48
N ASP A 128 -8.01 0.10 -9.69
CA ASP A 128 -6.99 1.08 -10.04
C ASP A 128 -5.95 1.26 -8.93
N ILE A 129 -6.37 1.14 -7.66
CA ILE A 129 -5.46 1.18 -6.51
C ILE A 129 -4.43 0.05 -6.60
N PHE A 130 -4.88 -1.17 -6.92
CA PHE A 130 -3.97 -2.33 -7.06
C PHE A 130 -3.07 -2.23 -8.30
N LEU A 131 -3.58 -1.67 -9.40
CA LEU A 131 -2.77 -1.41 -10.59
C LEU A 131 -1.71 -0.33 -10.32
N LYS A 132 -2.05 0.74 -9.59
CA LYS A 132 -1.09 1.74 -9.14
C LYS A 132 -0.04 1.15 -8.21
N ARG A 133 -0.45 0.32 -7.23
CA ARG A 133 0.48 -0.38 -6.35
C ARG A 133 1.48 -1.24 -7.14
N ASN A 134 1.02 -1.97 -8.15
CA ASN A 134 1.92 -2.75 -9.02
C ASN A 134 2.90 -1.86 -9.78
N LYS A 135 2.46 -0.70 -10.29
CA LYS A 135 3.36 0.27 -10.92
C LYS A 135 4.42 0.82 -9.95
N VAL A 136 4.04 1.09 -8.68
CA VAL A 136 5.01 1.50 -7.64
C VAL A 136 6.12 0.47 -7.50
N TYR A 137 5.76 -0.82 -7.35
CA TYR A 137 6.77 -1.88 -7.23
C TYR A 137 7.67 -2.00 -8.46
N ASN A 138 7.11 -1.92 -9.65
CA ASN A 138 7.89 -2.01 -10.89
C ASN A 138 8.85 -0.82 -11.02
N SER A 139 8.39 0.41 -10.78
CA SER A 139 9.22 1.61 -10.82
C SER A 139 10.35 1.57 -9.79
N MET A 140 10.07 1.08 -8.57
CA MET A 140 11.08 0.89 -7.53
C MET A 140 12.15 -0.13 -7.96
N ARG A 141 11.75 -1.29 -8.49
CA ARG A 141 12.68 -2.30 -9.02
C ARG A 141 13.53 -1.76 -10.17
N GLU A 142 12.91 -1.07 -11.12
CA GLU A 142 13.63 -0.42 -12.22
C GLU A 142 14.67 0.56 -11.70
N TYR A 143 14.32 1.36 -10.69
CA TYR A 143 15.26 2.31 -10.09
C TYR A 143 16.45 1.61 -9.45
N PHE A 144 16.24 0.58 -8.63
CA PHE A 144 17.32 -0.16 -7.98
C PHE A 144 18.19 -0.92 -8.98
N ASN A 145 17.58 -1.62 -9.93
CA ASN A 145 18.28 -2.35 -10.97
C ASN A 145 19.13 -1.42 -11.86
N SER A 146 18.64 -0.19 -12.13
CA SER A 146 19.41 0.83 -12.87
C SER A 146 20.67 1.31 -12.13
N LYS A 147 20.75 1.09 -10.81
CA LYS A 147 21.92 1.37 -9.97
C LYS A 147 22.83 0.15 -9.80
N GLY A 148 22.47 -0.99 -10.40
CA GLY A 148 23.22 -2.24 -10.29
C GLY A 148 22.95 -3.01 -8.98
N TYR A 149 21.90 -2.67 -8.24
CA TYR A 149 21.54 -3.38 -7.01
C TYR A 149 20.73 -4.63 -7.34
N ILE A 150 20.89 -5.65 -6.50
CA ILE A 150 20.35 -6.99 -6.73
C ILE A 150 19.17 -7.24 -5.81
N GLU A 151 18.02 -7.64 -6.40
CA GLU A 151 16.89 -8.14 -5.62
C GLU A 151 17.21 -9.55 -5.10
N VAL A 152 16.98 -9.78 -3.82
CA VAL A 152 17.23 -11.05 -3.17
C VAL A 152 16.02 -11.51 -2.38
N GLU A 153 15.95 -12.80 -2.09
CA GLU A 153 14.97 -13.41 -1.20
C GLU A 153 15.69 -14.04 -0.02
N THR A 154 15.38 -13.58 1.19
CA THR A 154 15.97 -14.09 2.43
C THR A 154 14.97 -14.95 3.21
N PRO A 155 15.41 -15.82 4.14
CA PRO A 155 14.52 -16.72 4.85
C PRO A 155 13.42 -16.00 5.64
N ILE A 156 12.18 -16.44 5.45
CA ILE A 156 11.02 -16.02 6.25
C ILE A 156 11.02 -16.77 7.59
N LEU A 157 11.33 -18.07 7.60
CA LEU A 157 11.44 -18.86 8.81
C LEU A 157 12.85 -18.77 9.35
N GLN A 158 13.01 -18.26 10.57
CA GLN A 158 14.29 -17.97 11.17
C GLN A 158 14.42 -18.71 12.51
N SER A 159 15.64 -19.11 12.85
CA SER A 159 15.94 -19.74 14.16
C SER A 159 15.98 -18.72 15.31
N ILE A 160 16.23 -17.45 14.99
CA ILE A 160 16.29 -16.33 15.94
C ILE A 160 15.57 -15.15 15.30
N ALA A 161 14.60 -14.59 16.02
CA ALA A 161 13.95 -13.33 15.60
C ALA A 161 14.92 -12.16 15.87
N GLY A 162 15.07 -11.26 14.91
CA GLY A 162 15.97 -10.11 15.05
C GLY A 162 15.79 -9.09 13.94
N GLY A 163 16.48 -7.94 14.07
CA GLY A 163 16.43 -6.84 13.11
C GLY A 163 15.33 -5.80 13.39
N ALA A 164 14.52 -5.98 14.43
CA ALA A 164 13.52 -5.01 14.87
C ALA A 164 13.11 -5.30 16.33
N ALA A 165 12.51 -4.32 17.00
CA ALA A 165 11.88 -4.47 18.31
C ALA A 165 10.40 -4.80 18.12
N ALA A 166 10.06 -6.07 17.83
CA ALA A 166 8.69 -6.52 17.61
C ALA A 166 8.48 -7.94 18.12
N ARG A 167 7.24 -8.31 18.40
CA ARG A 167 6.90 -9.67 18.81
C ARG A 167 6.80 -10.58 17.59
N PRO A 168 7.53 -11.72 17.52
CA PRO A 168 7.44 -12.64 16.39
C PRO A 168 6.21 -13.56 16.50
N PHE A 169 5.73 -14.07 15.37
CA PHE A 169 4.93 -15.29 15.33
C PHE A 169 5.87 -16.49 15.46
N ILE A 170 5.51 -17.45 16.31
CA ILE A 170 6.29 -18.65 16.56
C ILE A 170 5.59 -19.83 15.89
N THR A 171 6.36 -20.67 15.20
CA THR A 171 5.89 -21.93 14.61
C THR A 171 6.83 -23.06 14.99
N HIS A 172 6.48 -24.30 14.62
CA HIS A 172 7.25 -25.49 14.95
C HIS A 172 7.64 -26.26 13.69
N HIS A 173 8.92 -26.62 13.58
CA HIS A 173 9.42 -27.48 12.50
C HIS A 173 9.33 -28.94 12.93
N ASN A 174 8.31 -29.68 12.47
CA ASN A 174 8.00 -31.02 12.94
C ASN A 174 9.14 -32.04 12.76
N ALA A 175 9.83 -32.01 11.62
CA ALA A 175 10.87 -32.98 11.34
C ALA A 175 12.17 -32.79 12.16
N LEU A 176 12.45 -31.54 12.58
CA LEU A 176 13.63 -31.20 13.38
C LEU A 176 13.29 -31.02 14.87
N ASP A 177 12.01 -31.01 15.21
CA ASP A 177 11.49 -30.78 16.58
C ASP A 177 12.04 -29.47 17.20
N ILE A 178 12.05 -28.37 16.44
CA ILE A 178 12.56 -27.07 16.88
C ILE A 178 11.55 -25.96 16.66
N PRO A 179 11.52 -24.92 17.52
CA PRO A 179 10.77 -23.70 17.26
C PRO A 179 11.45 -22.89 16.13
N LEU A 180 10.62 -22.28 15.28
CA LEU A 180 11.04 -21.29 14.31
C LEU A 180 10.20 -20.02 14.46
N TYR A 181 10.75 -18.91 14.06
CA TYR A 181 10.13 -17.59 14.12
C TYR A 181 9.88 -17.08 12.72
N MET A 182 8.69 -16.55 12.46
CA MET A 182 8.45 -15.77 11.26
C MET A 182 9.19 -14.45 11.39
N ARG A 183 9.93 -14.04 10.36
CA ARG A 183 10.78 -12.85 10.39
C ARG A 183 9.98 -11.59 10.72
N ILE A 184 10.53 -10.77 11.58
CA ILE A 184 10.04 -9.42 11.91
C ILE A 184 10.69 -8.33 11.06
N ALA A 185 11.84 -8.63 10.44
CA ALA A 185 12.62 -7.83 9.51
C ALA A 185 13.52 -8.73 8.65
N SER A 186 13.95 -8.26 7.48
CA SER A 186 14.94 -8.94 6.62
C SER A 186 16.39 -8.51 6.90
N GLU A 187 16.58 -7.50 7.72
CA GLU A 187 17.81 -6.78 8.04
C GLU A 187 19.05 -7.66 8.19
N LEU A 188 19.02 -8.61 9.11
CA LEU A 188 20.22 -9.41 9.45
C LEU A 188 20.75 -10.23 8.28
N TYR A 189 19.88 -10.73 7.43
CA TYR A 189 20.27 -11.50 6.26
C TYR A 189 20.78 -10.61 5.14
N LEU A 190 20.19 -9.43 4.94
CA LEU A 190 20.66 -8.46 3.96
C LEU A 190 22.07 -7.93 4.34
N LYS A 191 22.31 -7.65 5.62
CA LYS A 191 23.65 -7.29 6.12
C LYS A 191 24.70 -8.39 5.87
N ARG A 192 24.33 -9.67 6.03
CA ARG A 192 25.23 -10.80 5.72
C ARG A 192 25.61 -10.84 4.24
N LEU A 193 24.73 -10.45 3.34
CA LEU A 193 25.04 -10.36 1.91
C LEU A 193 26.02 -9.24 1.60
N ILE A 194 25.93 -8.10 2.30
CA ILE A 194 26.94 -7.03 2.23
C ILE A 194 28.29 -7.54 2.73
N VAL A 195 28.33 -8.24 3.86
CA VAL A 195 29.55 -8.89 4.36
C VAL A 195 30.09 -9.91 3.35
N GLY A 196 29.21 -10.59 2.63
CA GLY A 196 29.56 -11.53 1.56
C GLY A 196 30.11 -10.89 0.29
N GLY A 197 30.16 -9.54 0.21
CA GLY A 197 30.81 -8.80 -0.87
C GLY A 197 29.85 -8.19 -1.91
N PHE A 198 28.53 -8.22 -1.70
CA PHE A 198 27.62 -7.44 -2.53
C PHE A 198 27.73 -5.95 -2.20
N GLU A 199 27.76 -5.08 -3.19
CA GLU A 199 27.78 -3.63 -2.98
C GLU A 199 26.40 -3.03 -2.70
N GLY A 200 25.33 -3.66 -3.19
CA GLY A 200 23.97 -3.23 -2.94
C GLY A 200 22.97 -4.36 -3.16
N VAL A 201 22.15 -4.61 -2.15
CA VAL A 201 21.09 -5.61 -2.19
C VAL A 201 19.78 -5.03 -1.67
N TYR A 202 18.66 -5.49 -2.19
CA TYR A 202 17.35 -5.12 -1.68
C TYR A 202 16.39 -6.30 -1.69
N GLU A 203 15.40 -6.23 -0.83
CA GLU A 203 14.29 -7.19 -0.80
C GLU A 203 12.96 -6.45 -0.68
N ILE A 204 11.97 -6.86 -1.48
CA ILE A 204 10.56 -6.44 -1.33
C ILE A 204 9.79 -7.67 -0.88
N GLY A 205 9.55 -7.80 0.42
CA GLY A 205 9.04 -9.03 1.00
C GLY A 205 8.06 -8.81 2.14
N LYS A 206 7.53 -9.90 2.65
CA LYS A 206 6.63 -9.91 3.81
C LYS A 206 7.42 -9.99 5.11
N ASN A 207 7.08 -9.10 6.04
CA ASN A 207 7.47 -9.18 7.44
C ASN A 207 6.23 -9.44 8.31
N PHE A 208 6.43 -10.01 9.50
CA PHE A 208 5.37 -10.48 10.38
C PHE A 208 5.62 -9.98 11.80
N ARG A 209 4.68 -9.22 12.35
CA ARG A 209 4.73 -8.71 13.73
C ARG A 209 3.45 -9.06 14.46
N ASN A 210 3.58 -9.85 15.53
CA ASN A 210 2.44 -10.35 16.32
C ASN A 210 1.95 -9.25 17.29
N GLU A 211 1.39 -8.22 16.73
CA GLU A 211 0.95 -7.01 17.43
C GLU A 211 -0.47 -6.63 17.00
N GLY A 212 -1.00 -5.53 17.54
CA GLY A 212 -2.33 -5.03 17.21
C GLY A 212 -2.50 -4.68 15.73
N MET A 213 -3.75 -4.60 15.31
CA MET A 213 -4.12 -4.26 13.93
C MET A 213 -4.97 -3.00 13.92
N ASP A 214 -4.62 -2.05 13.04
CA ASP A 214 -5.37 -0.83 12.80
C ASP A 214 -5.37 -0.46 11.30
N ARG A 215 -5.69 0.80 10.96
CA ARG A 215 -5.70 1.27 9.57
C ARG A 215 -4.32 1.31 8.90
N THR A 216 -3.25 1.41 9.68
CA THR A 216 -1.87 1.60 9.24
C THR A 216 -0.98 0.43 9.60
N HIS A 217 -1.37 -0.40 10.56
CA HIS A 217 -0.63 -1.55 11.05
C HIS A 217 -1.39 -2.84 10.75
N ASN A 218 -0.69 -3.80 10.16
CA ASN A 218 -1.19 -5.16 9.93
C ASN A 218 -0.12 -6.17 10.36
N PRO A 219 -0.49 -7.25 11.03
CA PRO A 219 0.47 -8.27 11.48
C PRO A 219 1.33 -8.88 10.37
N GLU A 220 0.82 -8.87 9.13
CA GLU A 220 1.55 -9.23 7.92
C GLU A 220 1.56 -8.02 6.98
N PHE A 221 2.74 -7.50 6.67
CA PHE A 221 2.89 -6.35 5.80
C PHE A 221 4.06 -6.52 4.81
N THR A 222 3.99 -5.81 3.69
CA THR A 222 5.10 -5.78 2.73
C THR A 222 6.04 -4.64 3.10
N CYS A 223 7.32 -4.96 3.27
CA CYS A 223 8.39 -4.00 3.49
C CYS A 223 9.38 -4.08 2.33
N MET A 224 9.96 -2.95 1.97
CA MET A 224 11.14 -2.87 1.12
C MET A 224 12.32 -2.46 1.99
N GLU A 225 13.37 -3.27 2.00
CA GLU A 225 14.63 -2.95 2.66
C GLU A 225 15.76 -2.94 1.64
N ILE A 226 16.68 -1.99 1.76
CA ILE A 226 17.85 -1.85 0.90
C ILE A 226 19.10 -1.58 1.73
N TYR A 227 20.20 -2.24 1.39
CA TYR A 227 21.50 -2.10 2.04
C TYR A 227 22.56 -1.84 0.98
N VAL A 228 23.35 -0.78 1.17
CA VAL A 228 24.35 -0.32 0.20
C VAL A 228 25.66 -0.05 0.91
N ALA A 229 26.72 -0.74 0.48
CA ALA A 229 28.07 -0.56 0.98
C ALA A 229 28.64 0.83 0.61
N TYR A 230 29.53 1.37 1.45
CA TYR A 230 30.28 2.62 1.22
C TYR A 230 29.41 3.87 1.04
N LYS A 231 28.17 3.86 1.57
CA LYS A 231 27.22 4.98 1.53
C LYS A 231 26.84 5.38 2.96
N ASP A 232 26.48 6.63 3.13
CA ASP A 232 26.00 7.18 4.39
C ASP A 232 24.55 7.66 4.27
N TYR A 233 23.97 8.11 5.38
CA TYR A 233 22.59 8.57 5.44
C TYR A 233 22.33 9.80 4.55
N ASN A 234 23.34 10.68 4.32
CA ASN A 234 23.18 11.82 3.42
C ASN A 234 23.02 11.38 1.96
N TRP A 235 23.80 10.36 1.56
CA TRP A 235 23.61 9.74 0.25
C TRP A 235 22.27 9.05 0.15
N MET A 236 21.84 8.36 1.21
CA MET A 236 20.56 7.63 1.23
C MET A 236 19.37 8.59 1.16
N MET A 237 19.42 9.78 1.79
CA MET A 237 18.40 10.81 1.61
C MET A 237 18.25 11.22 0.13
N LYS A 238 19.36 11.50 -0.56
CA LYS A 238 19.34 11.83 -2.00
C LYS A 238 18.83 10.69 -2.86
N PHE A 239 19.22 9.47 -2.52
CA PHE A 239 18.76 8.27 -3.19
C PHE A 239 17.23 8.11 -3.04
N THR A 240 16.72 8.27 -1.83
CA THR A 240 15.31 8.14 -1.48
C THR A 240 14.43 9.20 -2.16
N GLU A 241 14.83 10.49 -2.10
CA GLU A 241 14.04 11.56 -2.74
C GLU A 241 13.96 11.40 -4.26
N ASN A 242 15.06 11.00 -4.92
CA ASN A 242 15.07 10.74 -6.37
C ASN A 242 14.26 9.51 -6.75
N MET A 243 14.29 8.45 -5.93
CA MET A 243 13.47 7.25 -6.11
C MET A 243 11.97 7.60 -6.03
N ILE A 244 11.57 8.36 -5.01
CA ILE A 244 10.17 8.72 -4.79
C ILE A 244 9.67 9.65 -5.89
N GLU A 245 10.47 10.65 -6.31
CA GLU A 245 10.13 11.51 -7.45
C GLU A 245 9.91 10.68 -8.71
N LYS A 246 10.83 9.74 -9.03
CA LYS A 246 10.66 8.83 -10.18
C LYS A 246 9.39 8.01 -10.07
N ILE A 247 9.14 7.36 -8.94
CA ILE A 247 7.93 6.56 -8.72
C ILE A 247 6.68 7.40 -8.93
N CYS A 248 6.66 8.62 -8.39
CA CYS A 248 5.53 9.52 -8.51
C CYS A 248 5.26 9.88 -9.99
N MET A 249 6.29 10.19 -10.76
CA MET A 249 6.21 10.46 -12.19
C MET A 249 5.73 9.24 -12.99
N ASP A 250 6.27 8.05 -12.72
CA ASP A 250 5.90 6.82 -13.44
C ASP A 250 4.45 6.41 -13.18
N VAL A 251 3.95 6.64 -11.96
CA VAL A 251 2.60 6.22 -11.55
C VAL A 251 1.53 7.23 -11.91
N ASN A 252 1.80 8.52 -11.72
CA ASN A 252 0.81 9.59 -11.83
C ASN A 252 1.06 10.55 -13.01
N GLY A 253 2.25 10.54 -13.63
CA GLY A 253 2.66 11.49 -14.67
C GLY A 253 2.96 12.89 -14.15
N THR A 254 2.99 13.09 -12.84
CA THR A 254 3.27 14.37 -12.16
C THR A 254 3.89 14.11 -10.79
N THR A 255 4.63 15.08 -10.27
CA THR A 255 5.15 15.03 -8.88
C THR A 255 4.14 15.54 -7.86
N GLU A 256 3.06 16.20 -8.29
CA GLU A 256 2.01 16.70 -7.41
C GLU A 256 0.87 15.69 -7.31
N VAL A 257 0.56 15.26 -6.10
CA VAL A 257 -0.47 14.25 -5.81
C VAL A 257 -1.45 14.78 -4.77
N LYS A 258 -2.74 14.68 -5.07
CA LYS A 258 -3.80 15.01 -4.12
C LYS A 258 -4.04 13.81 -3.20
N VAL A 259 -3.93 14.04 -1.88
CA VAL A 259 -4.23 13.06 -0.84
C VAL A 259 -5.21 13.69 0.17
N GLY A 260 -6.46 13.28 0.13
CA GLY A 260 -7.52 13.97 0.87
C GLY A 260 -7.66 15.42 0.40
N ASP A 261 -7.51 16.36 1.33
CA ASP A 261 -7.56 17.80 1.04
C ASP A 261 -6.18 18.40 0.73
N ASN A 262 -5.11 17.64 0.93
CA ASN A 262 -3.74 18.11 0.74
C ASN A 262 -3.25 17.84 -0.69
N ILE A 263 -2.45 18.78 -1.23
CA ILE A 263 -1.63 18.58 -2.42
C ILE A 263 -0.19 18.41 -1.95
N ILE A 264 0.38 17.25 -2.25
CA ILE A 264 1.74 16.88 -1.85
C ILE A 264 2.63 16.91 -3.08
N ASN A 265 3.75 17.63 -3.00
CA ASN A 265 4.72 17.72 -4.08
C ASN A 265 5.95 16.85 -3.77
N PHE A 266 6.12 15.78 -4.53
CA PHE A 266 7.24 14.84 -4.42
C PHE A 266 8.46 15.22 -5.29
N LYS A 267 8.58 16.48 -5.70
CA LYS A 267 9.75 16.95 -6.44
C LYS A 267 10.94 17.14 -5.49
N ALA A 268 12.05 16.48 -5.80
CA ALA A 268 13.30 16.65 -5.07
C ALA A 268 13.92 18.06 -5.33
N PRO A 269 14.71 18.62 -4.37
CA PRO A 269 15.06 18.05 -3.08
C PRO A 269 13.97 18.26 -2.02
N PHE A 270 13.82 17.31 -1.08
CA PHE A 270 12.92 17.45 0.06
C PHE A 270 13.55 18.30 1.18
N LYS A 271 12.70 18.90 2.04
CA LYS A 271 13.14 19.65 3.23
C LYS A 271 13.87 18.69 4.19
N ARG A 272 14.89 19.21 4.89
CA ARG A 272 15.64 18.53 5.95
C ARG A 272 15.55 19.35 7.21
N VAL A 273 15.20 18.74 8.33
CA VAL A 273 15.06 19.35 9.65
C VAL A 273 15.61 18.38 10.67
N THR A 274 16.42 18.85 11.64
CA THR A 274 16.82 17.98 12.73
C THR A 274 15.66 17.74 13.69
N MET A 275 15.66 16.61 14.39
CA MET A 275 14.61 16.29 15.35
C MET A 275 14.49 17.37 16.44
N LEU A 276 15.60 17.84 16.97
CA LEU A 276 15.61 18.86 18.02
C LEU A 276 15.15 20.23 17.50
N ASP A 277 15.53 20.63 16.27
CA ASP A 277 15.01 21.87 15.66
C ASP A 277 13.52 21.79 15.39
N SER A 278 13.01 20.62 14.98
CA SER A 278 11.58 20.39 14.82
C SER A 278 10.82 20.59 16.14
N ILE A 279 11.30 19.98 17.22
CA ILE A 279 10.69 20.13 18.54
C ILE A 279 10.70 21.60 18.95
N LYS A 280 11.83 22.29 18.76
CA LYS A 280 11.93 23.73 19.06
C LYS A 280 10.97 24.58 18.25
N GLU A 281 10.81 24.27 16.95
CA GLU A 281 9.89 24.98 16.05
C GLU A 281 8.43 24.88 16.52
N PHE A 282 7.97 23.68 16.88
CA PHE A 282 6.56 23.44 17.20
C PHE A 282 6.19 23.61 18.67
N THR A 283 7.12 23.44 19.59
CA THR A 283 6.85 23.54 21.04
C THR A 283 7.40 24.80 21.68
N GLY A 284 8.36 25.46 21.04
CA GLY A 284 9.11 26.59 21.61
C GLY A 284 10.22 26.18 22.58
N TYR A 285 10.42 24.89 22.88
CA TYR A 285 11.44 24.39 23.80
C TYR A 285 12.66 23.85 23.04
N ASP A 286 13.84 24.35 23.37
CA ASP A 286 15.12 23.87 22.87
C ASP A 286 15.65 22.77 23.80
N LEU A 287 15.60 21.52 23.37
CA LEU A 287 16.05 20.39 24.18
C LEU A 287 17.55 20.11 24.07
N THR A 288 18.31 20.91 23.31
CA THR A 288 19.75 20.72 23.11
C THR A 288 20.49 20.74 24.43
N GLY A 289 21.25 19.68 24.73
CA GLY A 289 22.03 19.55 25.95
C GLY A 289 21.24 19.34 27.25
N MET A 290 19.91 19.20 27.18
CA MET A 290 19.10 18.90 28.35
C MET A 290 19.31 17.47 28.84
N ASN A 291 19.34 17.29 30.15
CA ASN A 291 19.28 15.96 30.76
C ASN A 291 17.83 15.45 30.87
N GLU A 292 17.63 14.21 31.32
CA GLU A 292 16.33 13.59 31.43
C GLU A 292 15.35 14.37 32.33
N GLU A 293 15.81 14.84 33.49
CA GLU A 293 14.98 15.59 34.42
C GLU A 293 14.44 16.88 33.82
N GLN A 294 15.30 17.62 33.10
CA GLN A 294 14.91 18.85 32.41
C GLN A 294 13.89 18.59 31.30
N ILE A 295 14.03 17.47 30.58
CA ILE A 295 13.06 17.08 29.54
C ILE A 295 11.73 16.67 30.16
N ARG A 296 11.73 15.96 31.29
CA ARG A 296 10.52 15.66 32.07
C ARG A 296 9.78 16.93 32.50
N GLU A 297 10.49 17.97 32.94
CA GLU A 297 9.89 19.26 33.22
C GLU A 297 9.23 19.92 31.99
N VAL A 298 9.87 19.76 30.79
CA VAL A 298 9.28 20.23 29.54
C VAL A 298 8.00 19.46 29.22
N CYS A 299 8.00 18.13 29.35
CA CYS A 299 6.78 17.32 29.16
C CYS A 299 5.65 17.75 30.09
N GLN A 300 5.96 18.02 31.36
CA GLN A 300 4.96 18.56 32.33
C GLN A 300 4.40 19.91 31.89
N LYS A 301 5.25 20.83 31.43
CA LYS A 301 4.83 22.15 30.90
C LYS A 301 3.97 22.03 29.64
N LEU A 302 4.19 20.98 28.84
CA LEU A 302 3.39 20.65 27.66
C LEU A 302 2.12 19.86 27.99
N ASN A 303 1.87 19.56 29.28
CA ASN A 303 0.75 18.74 29.79
C ASN A 303 0.70 17.32 29.20
N MET A 304 1.85 16.72 28.95
CA MET A 304 1.94 15.34 28.44
C MET A 304 1.79 14.32 29.56
N GLU A 305 1.15 13.20 29.26
CA GLU A 305 1.13 12.02 30.13
C GLU A 305 2.43 11.23 29.94
N ILE A 306 3.30 11.22 30.95
CA ILE A 306 4.56 10.48 30.95
C ILE A 306 4.62 9.56 32.17
N ASP A 307 5.29 8.42 32.04
CA ASP A 307 5.55 7.51 33.15
C ASP A 307 7.04 7.54 33.59
N ASP A 308 7.30 7.00 34.78
CA ASP A 308 8.64 7.02 35.37
C ASP A 308 9.63 6.09 34.67
N THR A 309 9.17 5.20 33.80
CA THR A 309 10.02 4.23 33.08
C THR A 309 10.57 4.81 31.76
N MET A 310 10.04 5.94 31.31
CA MET A 310 10.49 6.61 30.10
C MET A 310 11.83 7.26 30.30
N GLY A 311 12.89 6.78 29.64
CA GLY A 311 14.19 7.43 29.58
C GLY A 311 14.22 8.62 28.61
N LYS A 312 15.33 9.37 28.61
CA LYS A 312 15.54 10.60 27.81
C LYS A 312 15.10 10.45 26.35
N GLY A 313 15.56 9.39 25.67
CA GLY A 313 15.22 9.15 24.26
C GLY A 313 13.72 8.98 24.04
N LYS A 314 13.04 8.21 24.91
CA LYS A 314 11.58 7.99 24.78
C LYS A 314 10.80 9.27 25.04
N LEU A 315 11.21 10.10 25.99
CA LEU A 315 10.57 11.40 26.25
C LEU A 315 10.66 12.34 25.04
N ILE A 316 11.82 12.38 24.37
CA ILE A 316 12.00 13.17 23.14
C ILE A 316 11.10 12.64 22.02
N ASP A 317 11.01 11.30 21.87
CA ASP A 317 10.17 10.62 20.89
C ASP A 317 8.68 10.98 21.09
N GLU A 318 8.19 10.91 22.32
CA GLU A 318 6.81 11.27 22.65
C GLU A 318 6.50 12.75 22.36
N ILE A 319 7.43 13.68 22.69
CA ILE A 319 7.26 15.10 22.34
C ILE A 319 7.18 15.27 20.83
N PHE A 320 8.05 14.62 20.08
CA PHE A 320 8.05 14.69 18.61
C PHE A 320 6.75 14.12 18.03
N GLY A 321 6.33 12.95 18.47
CA GLY A 321 5.12 12.29 17.98
C GLY A 321 3.85 13.14 18.23
N GLU A 322 3.74 13.73 19.43
CA GLU A 322 2.53 14.48 19.81
C GLU A 322 2.47 15.87 19.16
N PHE A 323 3.59 16.58 19.07
CA PHE A 323 3.58 18.00 18.67
C PHE A 323 4.14 18.27 17.27
N CYS A 324 4.97 17.38 16.70
CA CYS A 324 5.69 17.66 15.46
C CYS A 324 5.21 16.84 14.28
N GLU A 325 5.07 15.53 14.43
CA GLU A 325 4.85 14.56 13.34
C GLU A 325 3.68 14.95 12.44
N GLY A 326 2.53 15.23 13.01
CA GLY A 326 1.29 15.58 12.29
C GLY A 326 1.37 16.85 11.44
N ASN A 327 2.36 17.71 11.65
CA ASN A 327 2.51 18.98 10.94
C ASN A 327 3.27 18.84 9.60
N TYR A 328 3.95 17.73 9.37
CA TYR A 328 4.74 17.51 8.15
C TYR A 328 3.86 16.99 7.00
N ILE A 329 3.19 17.91 6.31
CA ILE A 329 2.36 17.58 5.13
C ILE A 329 3.24 17.33 3.91
N GLN A 330 4.21 18.21 3.62
CA GLN A 330 5.15 18.05 2.51
C GLN A 330 6.31 17.11 2.90
N PRO A 331 6.87 16.37 1.93
CA PRO A 331 7.98 15.45 2.19
C PRO A 331 9.13 16.16 2.92
N THR A 332 9.42 15.71 4.13
CA THR A 332 10.45 16.30 4.99
C THR A 332 11.26 15.20 5.67
N PHE A 333 12.56 15.21 5.50
CA PHE A 333 13.46 14.37 6.26
C PHE A 333 13.66 14.96 7.66
N ILE A 334 13.33 14.18 8.68
CA ILE A 334 13.72 14.44 10.06
C ILE A 334 15.01 13.71 10.31
N THR A 335 16.06 14.44 10.74
CA THR A 335 17.43 13.93 10.84
C THR A 335 17.99 14.03 12.25
N ASP A 336 19.12 13.39 12.47
CA ASP A 336 19.97 13.58 13.64
C ASP A 336 19.25 13.24 14.95
N TYR A 337 18.77 12.01 15.02
CA TYR A 337 18.09 11.46 16.19
C TYR A 337 19.04 11.31 17.38
N PRO A 338 18.57 11.52 18.63
CA PRO A 338 19.34 11.21 19.84
C PRO A 338 19.84 9.76 19.84
N ILE A 339 21.06 9.55 20.37
CA ILE A 339 21.70 8.24 20.38
C ILE A 339 20.89 7.19 21.16
N GLU A 340 20.19 7.61 22.20
CA GLU A 340 19.36 6.74 23.03
C GLU A 340 18.19 6.11 22.26
N MET A 341 17.77 6.73 21.15
CA MET A 341 16.71 6.24 20.28
C MET A 341 17.20 5.28 19.18
N SER A 342 18.48 5.22 18.94
CA SER A 342 19.06 4.52 17.80
C SER A 342 20.40 3.85 18.12
N PRO A 343 20.43 2.85 19.02
CA PRO A 343 21.68 2.30 19.56
C PRO A 343 22.55 1.56 18.52
N LEU A 344 21.97 1.10 17.42
CA LEU A 344 22.68 0.40 16.33
C LEU A 344 23.07 1.31 15.16
N THR A 345 22.78 2.59 15.27
CA THR A 345 23.10 3.61 14.27
C THR A 345 24.45 4.24 14.56
N LYS A 346 25.19 4.56 13.53
CA LYS A 346 26.47 5.28 13.64
C LYS A 346 26.27 6.63 14.32
N ARG A 347 27.14 6.96 15.27
CA ARG A 347 27.16 8.28 15.90
C ARG A 347 27.37 9.36 14.84
N HIS A 348 26.67 10.47 15.00
CA HIS A 348 26.81 11.62 14.10
C HIS A 348 28.24 12.17 14.16
N ARG A 349 28.83 12.40 12.97
CA ARG A 349 30.27 12.77 12.80
C ARG A 349 30.71 14.05 13.51
N ASN A 350 29.74 14.95 13.80
CA ASN A 350 30.03 16.25 14.43
C ASN A 350 29.46 16.38 15.85
N ASN A 351 28.58 15.48 16.27
CA ASN A 351 27.99 15.50 17.60
C ASN A 351 27.68 14.06 18.07
N PRO A 352 28.48 13.52 19.02
CA PRO A 352 28.37 12.13 19.46
C PRO A 352 27.10 11.82 20.27
N GLU A 353 26.30 12.82 20.66
CA GLU A 353 25.01 12.63 21.32
C GLU A 353 23.87 12.35 20.32
N LEU A 354 24.15 12.52 19.02
CA LEU A 354 23.22 12.30 17.92
C LEU A 354 23.69 11.13 17.05
N THR A 355 22.80 10.68 16.16
CA THR A 355 23.06 9.60 15.21
C THR A 355 22.84 10.03 13.78
N GLU A 356 23.52 9.38 12.83
CA GLU A 356 23.33 9.54 11.40
C GLU A 356 22.10 8.75 10.92
N ARG A 357 20.90 9.20 11.32
CA ARG A 357 19.61 8.60 10.99
C ARG A 357 18.66 9.65 10.43
N PHE A 358 17.76 9.22 9.56
CA PHE A 358 16.61 10.02 9.16
C PHE A 358 15.34 9.18 9.09
N GLU A 359 14.21 9.85 9.27
CA GLU A 359 12.89 9.41 8.87
C GLU A 359 12.31 10.39 7.86
N LEU A 360 11.59 9.89 6.85
CA LEU A 360 10.89 10.74 5.90
C LEU A 360 9.42 10.84 6.29
N MET A 361 9.02 12.04 6.68
CA MET A 361 7.64 12.37 7.00
C MET A 361 6.91 12.89 5.77
N VAL A 362 5.70 12.37 5.53
CA VAL A 362 4.81 12.79 4.45
C VAL A 362 3.37 12.69 4.93
N ASN A 363 2.63 13.80 4.84
CA ASN A 363 1.22 13.87 5.23
C ASN A 363 0.97 13.38 6.67
N GLY A 364 1.86 13.80 7.59
CA GLY A 364 1.80 13.46 9.01
C GLY A 364 2.08 11.99 9.32
N LYS A 365 2.87 11.29 8.48
CA LYS A 365 3.22 9.88 8.68
C LYS A 365 4.64 9.60 8.23
N GLU A 366 5.32 8.69 8.93
CA GLU A 366 6.57 8.09 8.49
C GLU A 366 6.34 7.27 7.21
N LEU A 367 7.10 7.58 6.16
CA LEU A 367 7.11 6.84 4.90
C LEU A 367 8.28 5.88 4.81
N CYS A 368 9.45 6.27 5.31
CA CYS A 368 10.64 5.41 5.40
C CYS A 368 11.61 5.92 6.46
N ASN A 369 12.51 5.02 6.85
CA ASN A 369 13.56 5.22 7.84
C ASN A 369 14.86 4.64 7.31
N ALA A 370 15.98 5.34 7.47
CA ALA A 370 17.29 4.80 7.15
C ALA A 370 18.40 5.50 7.95
N TYR A 371 19.57 4.87 8.00
CA TYR A 371 20.71 5.34 8.78
C TYR A 371 22.03 4.84 8.23
N SER A 372 23.12 5.52 8.66
CA SER A 372 24.48 4.97 8.55
C SER A 372 24.67 3.90 9.61
N GLU A 373 25.12 2.72 9.20
CA GLU A 373 25.29 1.56 10.09
C GLU A 373 26.40 1.80 11.12
N LEU A 374 26.18 1.37 12.37
CA LEU A 374 27.22 1.26 13.37
C LEU A 374 28.12 0.08 12.99
N ASN A 375 29.30 0.39 12.46
CA ASN A 375 30.28 -0.57 11.97
C ASN A 375 31.59 -0.56 12.79
N ASP A 376 31.57 0.05 13.97
CA ASP A 376 32.63 -0.05 14.95
C ASP A 376 32.35 -1.17 15.93
N PRO A 377 33.09 -2.30 15.91
CA PRO A 377 32.81 -3.44 16.74
C PRO A 377 33.07 -3.21 18.25
N ILE A 378 33.81 -2.14 18.58
CA ILE A 378 34.10 -1.78 19.99
C ILE A 378 32.91 -0.95 20.54
N ASP A 379 32.37 -0.04 19.74
CA ASP A 379 31.25 0.79 20.13
C ASP A 379 29.92 -0.04 20.17
N GLN A 380 29.80 -1.01 19.28
CA GLN A 380 28.67 -1.93 19.22
C GLN A 380 28.63 -2.92 20.40
#